data_829ebea22c37a21b71bf801a9710c44a
#
_entry.id   829ebea22c37a21b71bf801a9710c44a
#
_cell.length_a   1.000
_cell.length_b   1.000
_cell.length_c   1.000
_cell.angle_alpha   90.00
_cell.angle_beta   90.00
_cell.angle_gamma   90.00
#
_symmetry.space_group_name_H-M   'P 1'
#
loop_
_entity.id
_entity.type
_entity.pdbx_description
1 polymer ?
#
loop_
_entity_poly.entity_id
_entity_poly.type
_entity_poly.pdbx_seq_one_letter_code
_entity_poly.pdbx_strand_id
1 'polypeptide(L)'
;TALNFPTRRSSDLGEMPPLFVAWGRWVAGIAMVAPYLLWRVGLAGMGTQDMKLHWFRGLFHTTGYGLWYEAVVWLPLATMAALSFTGPIFVTVGAVIFLRETVHWRRWAGVAVGFAGMLVIVRPGFAELNPGILMMLAAVPLIAGSNLVAKVVSGRDKPAVVVLWQSVVGAICFTPLGLWYWQTPTLPQLGLFVAAGFFGTMGYFFITWAYRLLDISALQSITFLAIVWAALMDVAVWGKTADIWTFVGAAIIVASTTYIAHRESRTGAVAKGKKA
;
A
#
# COMPACT_ATOMS: atom_id res chain seq x y z
N THR A 1 -2.05 22.76 -27.02
CA THR A 1 -0.79 22.33 -26.42
C THR A 1 -1.02 20.93 -25.90
N ALA A 2 -0.69 19.94 -26.75
CA ALA A 2 -0.75 18.53 -26.38
C ALA A 2 0.27 18.31 -25.27
N LEU A 3 -0.19 17.78 -24.13
CA LEU A 3 0.66 17.23 -23.10
C LEU A 3 1.45 16.08 -23.75
N ASN A 4 2.68 16.36 -24.14
CA ASN A 4 3.63 15.34 -24.54
C ASN A 4 3.94 14.51 -23.30
N PHE A 5 3.14 13.48 -23.05
CA PHE A 5 3.56 12.42 -22.12
C PHE A 5 4.84 11.82 -22.71
N PRO A 6 5.93 11.71 -21.91
CA PRO A 6 7.13 11.06 -22.37
C PRO A 6 6.76 9.67 -22.86
N THR A 7 7.10 9.40 -24.12
CA THR A 7 6.92 8.11 -24.76
C THR A 7 7.39 7.01 -23.82
N ARG A 8 6.47 6.13 -23.47
CA ARG A 8 6.68 4.94 -22.65
C ARG A 8 8.03 4.33 -22.98
N ARG A 9 8.91 4.26 -21.99
CA ARG A 9 10.05 3.34 -22.08
C ARG A 9 9.47 1.93 -22.08
N SER A 10 9.52 1.28 -23.24
CA SER A 10 9.29 -0.15 -23.36
C SER A 10 10.24 -0.87 -22.41
N SER A 11 9.74 -1.32 -21.28
CA SER A 11 10.42 -2.39 -20.55
C SER A 11 10.19 -3.66 -21.38
N ASP A 12 11.23 -4.51 -21.49
CA ASP A 12 11.21 -5.78 -22.25
C ASP A 12 10.13 -6.79 -21.80
N LEU A 13 9.33 -6.46 -20.81
CA LEU A 13 8.13 -7.20 -20.33
C LEU A 13 6.87 -6.89 -21.15
N GLY A 14 7.00 -6.34 -22.36
CA GLY A 14 5.90 -6.05 -23.28
C GLY A 14 4.93 -5.02 -22.71
N GLU A 15 4.93 -3.89 -23.28
CA GLU A 15 4.10 -2.68 -23.26
C GLU A 15 2.71 -2.69 -22.58
N MET A 16 2.52 -3.48 -21.49
CA MET A 16 1.24 -3.51 -20.78
C MET A 16 1.06 -2.24 -19.93
N PRO A 17 -0.06 -1.54 -20.06
CA PRO A 17 -0.39 -0.41 -19.20
C PRO A 17 -0.40 -0.83 -17.72
N PRO A 18 0.20 -0.04 -16.81
CA PRO A 18 0.25 -0.37 -15.38
C PRO A 18 -1.13 -0.67 -14.78
N LEU A 19 -2.15 0.06 -15.18
CA LEU A 19 -3.53 -0.15 -14.72
C LEU A 19 -4.15 -1.45 -15.25
N PHE A 20 -3.74 -1.92 -16.43
CA PHE A 20 -4.14 -3.23 -16.93
C PHE A 20 -3.51 -4.37 -16.13
N VAL A 21 -2.23 -4.21 -15.77
CA VAL A 21 -1.53 -5.14 -14.86
C VAL A 21 -2.20 -5.17 -13.49
N ALA A 22 -2.57 -3.99 -12.96
CA ALA A 22 -3.30 -3.89 -11.70
C ALA A 22 -4.64 -4.65 -11.76
N TRP A 23 -5.41 -4.49 -12.83
CA TRP A 23 -6.67 -5.22 -13.04
C TRP A 23 -6.45 -6.73 -13.08
N GLY A 24 -5.50 -7.20 -13.93
CA GLY A 24 -5.17 -8.62 -14.07
C GLY A 24 -4.78 -9.26 -12.74
N ARG A 25 -3.98 -8.56 -11.91
CA ARG A 25 -3.61 -9.00 -10.57
C ARG A 25 -4.82 -9.20 -9.64
N TRP A 26 -5.80 -8.27 -9.66
CA TRP A 26 -6.99 -8.39 -8.83
C TRP A 26 -7.89 -9.54 -9.27
N VAL A 27 -8.07 -9.71 -10.57
CA VAL A 27 -8.81 -10.86 -11.14
C VAL A 27 -8.14 -12.18 -10.77
N ALA A 28 -6.82 -12.28 -10.91
CA ALA A 28 -6.07 -13.46 -10.48
C ALA A 28 -6.20 -13.69 -8.97
N GLY A 29 -6.20 -12.64 -8.14
CA GLY A 29 -6.43 -12.74 -6.71
C GLY A 29 -7.79 -13.35 -6.36
N ILE A 30 -8.86 -12.95 -7.05
CA ILE A 30 -10.19 -13.56 -6.89
C ILE A 30 -10.15 -15.03 -7.28
N ALA A 31 -9.56 -15.35 -8.43
CA ALA A 31 -9.49 -16.73 -8.94
C ALA A 31 -8.76 -17.68 -7.97
N MET A 32 -7.86 -17.15 -7.13
CA MET A 32 -7.17 -17.94 -6.11
C MET A 32 -7.95 -18.06 -4.79
N VAL A 33 -8.50 -16.93 -4.30
CA VAL A 33 -9.12 -16.87 -2.97
C VAL A 33 -10.53 -17.44 -2.99
N ALA A 34 -11.31 -17.17 -4.04
CA ALA A 34 -12.71 -17.59 -4.10
C ALA A 34 -12.88 -19.12 -4.07
N PRO A 35 -12.14 -19.94 -4.85
CA PRO A 35 -12.26 -21.41 -4.78
C PRO A 35 -11.87 -21.96 -3.40
N TYR A 36 -10.79 -21.41 -2.79
CA TYR A 36 -10.38 -21.80 -1.45
C TYR A 36 -11.48 -21.55 -0.42
N LEU A 37 -12.12 -20.36 -0.46
CA LEU A 37 -13.19 -20.03 0.47
C LEU A 37 -14.47 -20.86 0.18
N LEU A 38 -14.82 -21.06 -1.09
CA LEU A 38 -15.94 -21.93 -1.47
C LEU A 38 -15.79 -23.33 -0.89
N TRP A 39 -14.60 -23.89 -0.99
CA TRP A 39 -14.28 -25.20 -0.45
C TRP A 39 -14.31 -25.23 1.09
N ARG A 40 -13.77 -24.20 1.76
CA ARG A 40 -13.58 -24.19 3.24
C ARG A 40 -14.81 -23.75 4.02
N VAL A 41 -15.57 -22.80 3.52
CA VAL A 41 -16.66 -22.14 4.28
C VAL A 41 -17.97 -22.04 3.50
N GLY A 42 -17.99 -22.41 2.23
CA GLY A 42 -19.14 -22.27 1.35
C GLY A 42 -19.52 -20.80 1.08
N LEU A 43 -20.57 -20.59 0.27
CA LEU A 43 -21.04 -19.24 -0.08
C LEU A 43 -21.47 -18.45 1.14
N ALA A 44 -22.17 -19.08 2.10
CA ALA A 44 -22.62 -18.40 3.31
C ALA A 44 -21.47 -17.87 4.18
N GLY A 45 -20.32 -18.56 4.17
CA GLY A 45 -19.13 -18.14 4.93
C GLY A 45 -18.31 -17.03 4.28
N MET A 46 -18.65 -16.61 3.05
CA MET A 46 -18.06 -15.46 2.35
C MET A 46 -18.77 -14.14 2.67
N GLY A 47 -19.93 -14.20 3.31
CA GLY A 47 -20.70 -13.03 3.69
C GLY A 47 -19.98 -12.18 4.74
N THR A 48 -20.29 -10.89 4.74
CA THR A 48 -19.86 -9.91 5.75
C THR A 48 -21.04 -9.05 6.15
N GLN A 49 -21.07 -8.61 7.41
CA GLN A 49 -22.04 -7.62 7.88
C GLN A 49 -21.58 -6.18 7.59
N ASP A 50 -20.29 -6.00 7.31
CA ASP A 50 -19.64 -4.70 7.12
C ASP A 50 -19.38 -4.36 5.64
N MET A 51 -20.28 -4.76 4.73
CA MET A 51 -20.12 -4.56 3.28
C MET A 51 -19.80 -3.09 2.90
N LYS A 52 -20.41 -2.12 3.58
CA LYS A 52 -20.14 -0.69 3.34
C LYS A 52 -18.67 -0.35 3.64
N LEU A 53 -18.10 -0.92 4.70
CA LEU A 53 -16.69 -0.71 5.04
C LEU A 53 -15.76 -1.38 4.02
N HIS A 54 -16.13 -2.56 3.51
CA HIS A 54 -15.36 -3.20 2.43
C HIS A 54 -15.36 -2.39 1.14
N TRP A 55 -16.50 -1.80 0.74
CA TRP A 55 -16.57 -0.91 -0.41
C TRP A 55 -15.74 0.37 -0.21
N PHE A 56 -15.90 1.02 0.94
CA PHE A 56 -15.14 2.22 1.28
C PHE A 56 -13.63 1.93 1.27
N ARG A 57 -13.22 0.86 1.97
CA ARG A 57 -11.85 0.39 1.99
C ARG A 57 -11.33 0.07 0.58
N GLY A 58 -12.12 -0.69 -0.18
CA GLY A 58 -11.76 -1.10 -1.53
C GLY A 58 -11.57 0.08 -2.47
N LEU A 59 -12.47 1.07 -2.43
CA LEU A 59 -12.36 2.28 -3.25
C LEU A 59 -11.09 3.07 -2.92
N PHE A 60 -10.82 3.32 -1.63
CA PHE A 60 -9.61 4.00 -1.19
C PHE A 60 -8.35 3.24 -1.60
N HIS A 61 -8.36 1.92 -1.43
CA HIS A 61 -7.25 1.06 -1.81
C HIS A 61 -7.01 1.06 -3.31
N THR A 62 -8.07 0.90 -4.10
CA THR A 62 -7.99 0.83 -5.55
C THR A 62 -7.50 2.14 -6.16
N THR A 63 -8.05 3.28 -5.69
CA THR A 63 -7.60 4.60 -6.14
C THR A 63 -6.14 4.85 -5.74
N GLY A 64 -5.78 4.56 -4.49
CA GLY A 64 -4.41 4.71 -4.01
C GLY A 64 -3.42 3.84 -4.78
N TYR A 65 -3.73 2.55 -4.97
CA TYR A 65 -2.85 1.67 -5.74
C TYR A 65 -2.86 1.96 -7.24
N GLY A 66 -3.96 2.49 -7.80
CA GLY A 66 -3.96 2.98 -9.17
C GLY A 66 -2.91 4.07 -9.39
N LEU A 67 -2.89 5.07 -8.51
CA LEU A 67 -1.86 6.11 -8.52
C LEU A 67 -0.45 5.53 -8.27
N TRP A 68 -0.32 4.56 -7.37
CA TRP A 68 0.93 3.87 -7.10
C TRP A 68 1.44 3.12 -8.34
N TYR A 69 0.59 2.38 -9.05
CA TYR A 69 0.97 1.67 -10.28
C TYR A 69 1.40 2.65 -11.39
N GLU A 70 0.72 3.77 -11.53
CA GLU A 70 1.14 4.80 -12.49
C GLU A 70 2.47 5.44 -12.08
N ALA A 71 2.73 5.64 -10.78
CA ALA A 71 3.99 6.21 -10.29
C ALA A 71 5.22 5.33 -10.59
N VAL A 72 5.05 3.99 -10.72
CA VAL A 72 6.14 3.05 -11.06
C VAL A 72 6.85 3.42 -12.38
N VAL A 73 6.12 4.01 -13.32
CA VAL A 73 6.69 4.43 -14.61
C VAL A 73 7.65 5.61 -14.44
N TRP A 74 7.44 6.44 -13.41
CA TRP A 74 8.14 7.70 -13.19
C TRP A 74 9.25 7.61 -12.15
N LEU A 75 9.13 6.71 -11.17
CA LEU A 75 10.01 6.65 -10.00
C LEU A 75 10.68 5.29 -9.85
N PRO A 76 11.92 5.26 -9.32
CA PRO A 76 12.52 4.03 -8.81
C PRO A 76 11.70 3.44 -7.67
N LEU A 77 11.66 2.10 -7.55
CA LEU A 77 10.91 1.39 -6.50
C LEU A 77 11.38 1.79 -5.09
N ALA A 78 12.69 2.02 -4.91
CA ALA A 78 13.23 2.47 -3.64
C ALA A 78 12.66 3.83 -3.21
N THR A 79 12.51 4.78 -4.15
CA THR A 79 11.89 6.09 -3.89
C THR A 79 10.40 5.92 -3.53
N MET A 80 9.69 5.05 -4.23
CA MET A 80 8.29 4.74 -3.94
C MET A 80 8.14 4.10 -2.55
N ALA A 81 9.01 3.14 -2.20
CA ALA A 81 9.03 2.52 -0.88
C ALA A 81 9.29 3.57 0.22
N ALA A 82 10.27 4.45 0.02
CA ALA A 82 10.59 5.52 0.96
C ALA A 82 9.39 6.47 1.18
N LEU A 83 8.72 6.91 0.12
CA LEU A 83 7.52 7.75 0.21
C LEU A 83 6.37 7.00 0.90
N SER A 84 6.21 5.70 0.66
CA SER A 84 5.18 4.87 1.31
C SER A 84 5.36 4.80 2.83
N PHE A 85 6.57 4.95 3.36
CA PHE A 85 6.83 5.02 4.80
C PHE A 85 6.27 6.27 5.49
N THR A 86 5.76 7.24 4.75
CA THR A 86 4.97 8.34 5.33
C THR A 86 3.55 7.90 5.72
N GLY A 87 3.11 6.69 5.32
CA GLY A 87 1.80 6.13 5.66
C GLY A 87 1.41 6.24 7.13
N PRO A 88 2.28 5.87 8.09
CA PRO A 88 2.01 6.04 9.53
C PRO A 88 1.69 7.48 9.96
N ILE A 89 2.24 8.48 9.26
CA ILE A 89 1.93 9.89 9.51
C ILE A 89 0.45 10.14 9.20
N PHE A 90 0.00 9.70 8.02
CA PHE A 90 -1.40 9.84 7.61
C PHE A 90 -2.35 9.01 8.46
N VAL A 91 -1.93 7.81 8.91
CA VAL A 91 -2.69 7.00 9.87
C VAL A 91 -2.88 7.77 11.19
N THR A 92 -1.83 8.43 11.71
CA THR A 92 -1.92 9.23 12.93
C THR A 92 -2.87 10.40 12.78
N VAL A 93 -2.72 11.16 11.69
CA VAL A 93 -3.61 12.30 11.39
C VAL A 93 -5.05 11.82 11.23
N GLY A 94 -5.27 10.72 10.52
CA GLY A 94 -6.59 10.11 10.34
C GLY A 94 -7.21 9.63 11.66
N ALA A 95 -6.42 9.05 12.56
CA ALA A 95 -6.91 8.62 13.88
C ALA A 95 -7.40 9.81 14.72
N VAL A 96 -6.71 10.94 14.68
CA VAL A 96 -7.15 12.17 15.37
C VAL A 96 -8.45 12.69 14.77
N ILE A 97 -8.53 12.81 13.45
CA ILE A 97 -9.66 13.46 12.77
C ILE A 97 -10.90 12.56 12.80
N PHE A 98 -10.78 11.28 12.46
CA PHE A 98 -11.92 10.38 12.28
C PHE A 98 -12.27 9.58 13.53
N LEU A 99 -11.26 9.16 14.32
CA LEU A 99 -11.46 8.38 15.54
C LEU A 99 -11.50 9.26 16.80
N ARG A 100 -11.23 10.58 16.65
CA ARG A 100 -11.16 11.56 17.75
C ARG A 100 -10.20 11.12 18.86
N GLU A 101 -9.12 10.41 18.48
CA GLU A 101 -8.09 10.00 19.43
C GLU A 101 -7.31 11.23 19.92
N THR A 102 -7.07 11.30 21.22
CA THR A 102 -6.19 12.32 21.81
C THR A 102 -4.75 11.92 21.60
N VAL A 103 -4.02 12.73 20.87
CA VAL A 103 -2.61 12.46 20.54
C VAL A 103 -1.70 13.40 21.31
N HIS A 104 -0.76 12.85 22.06
CA HIS A 104 0.24 13.60 22.80
C HIS A 104 1.18 14.38 21.86
N TRP A 105 1.67 15.55 22.28
CA TRP A 105 2.56 16.41 21.52
C TRP A 105 3.79 15.71 20.93
N ARG A 106 4.30 14.68 21.64
CA ARG A 106 5.46 13.88 21.19
C ARG A 106 5.19 13.10 19.91
N ARG A 107 3.94 12.62 19.73
CA ARG A 107 3.52 11.97 18.49
C ARG A 107 3.47 12.98 17.33
N TRP A 108 3.00 14.20 17.60
CA TRP A 108 3.04 15.30 16.63
C TRP A 108 4.47 15.69 16.26
N ALA A 109 5.42 15.71 17.22
CA ALA A 109 6.82 15.91 16.93
C ALA A 109 7.38 14.83 15.98
N GLY A 110 7.06 13.56 16.23
CA GLY A 110 7.40 12.48 15.33
C GLY A 110 6.80 12.65 13.93
N VAL A 111 5.52 13.02 13.84
CA VAL A 111 4.86 13.33 12.56
C VAL A 111 5.60 14.45 11.81
N ALA A 112 5.98 15.52 12.49
CA ALA A 112 6.72 16.64 11.90
C ALA A 112 8.10 16.20 11.36
N VAL A 113 8.84 15.39 12.13
CA VAL A 113 10.15 14.86 11.70
C VAL A 113 9.99 13.93 10.49
N GLY A 114 8.97 13.04 10.49
CA GLY A 114 8.69 12.19 9.34
C GLY A 114 8.31 12.99 8.10
N PHE A 115 7.55 14.05 8.26
CA PHE A 115 7.21 14.98 7.18
C PHE A 115 8.46 15.72 6.64
N ALA A 116 9.37 16.14 7.52
CA ALA A 116 10.65 16.69 7.09
C ALA A 116 11.48 15.70 6.28
N GLY A 117 11.50 14.41 6.67
CA GLY A 117 12.14 13.35 5.89
C GLY A 117 11.51 13.18 4.48
N MET A 118 10.19 13.29 4.37
CA MET A 118 9.51 13.31 3.06
C MET A 118 9.96 14.52 2.23
N LEU A 119 10.06 15.70 2.80
CA LEU A 119 10.54 16.90 2.10
C LEU A 119 11.98 16.74 1.60
N VAL A 120 12.84 16.01 2.33
CA VAL A 120 14.21 15.69 1.90
C VAL A 120 14.20 14.81 0.64
N ILE A 121 13.24 13.88 0.52
CA ILE A 121 13.10 13.06 -0.70
C ILE A 121 12.56 13.90 -1.87
N VAL A 122 11.51 14.67 -1.62
CA VAL A 122 10.79 15.45 -2.65
C VAL A 122 11.62 16.64 -3.14
N ARG A 123 12.39 17.27 -2.26
CA ARG A 123 13.22 18.46 -2.54
C ARG A 123 12.49 19.55 -3.32
N PRO A 124 11.34 20.07 -2.83
CA PRO A 124 10.58 21.07 -3.55
C PRO A 124 11.45 22.32 -3.79
N GLY A 125 11.47 22.81 -5.04
CA GLY A 125 12.27 23.95 -5.46
C GLY A 125 13.72 23.64 -5.87
N PHE A 126 14.25 22.45 -5.62
CA PHE A 126 15.59 22.00 -6.03
C PHE A 126 15.57 20.94 -7.13
N ALA A 127 14.45 20.27 -7.31
CA ALA A 127 14.23 19.29 -8.37
C ALA A 127 12.88 19.59 -9.04
N GLU A 128 12.78 19.27 -10.33
CA GLU A 128 11.49 19.33 -11.02
C GLU A 128 10.52 18.35 -10.33
N LEU A 129 9.31 18.83 -10.05
CA LEU A 129 8.27 17.99 -9.47
C LEU A 129 7.86 16.92 -10.48
N ASN A 130 8.42 15.72 -10.29
CA ASN A 130 8.09 14.56 -11.10
C ASN A 130 6.61 14.16 -10.83
N PRO A 131 5.80 13.94 -11.88
CA PRO A 131 4.41 13.50 -11.73
C PRO A 131 4.25 12.28 -10.81
N GLY A 132 5.21 11.34 -10.83
CA GLY A 132 5.21 10.17 -9.95
C GLY A 132 5.26 10.54 -8.46
N ILE A 133 5.97 11.61 -8.08
CA ILE A 133 5.98 12.11 -6.69
C ILE A 133 4.59 12.59 -6.28
N LEU A 134 3.91 13.38 -7.15
CA LEU A 134 2.56 13.86 -6.88
C LEU A 134 1.56 12.71 -6.76
N MET A 135 1.69 11.70 -7.64
CA MET A 135 0.88 10.48 -7.57
C MET A 135 1.10 9.75 -6.25
N MET A 136 2.35 9.60 -5.78
CA MET A 136 2.67 8.96 -4.52
C MET A 136 2.14 9.75 -3.31
N LEU A 137 2.26 11.08 -3.32
CA LEU A 137 1.74 11.94 -2.25
C LEU A 137 0.21 11.84 -2.11
N ALA A 138 -0.50 11.61 -3.23
CA ALA A 138 -1.94 11.34 -3.21
C ALA A 138 -2.26 9.88 -2.86
N ALA A 139 -1.46 8.92 -3.32
CA ALA A 139 -1.67 7.49 -3.10
C ALA A 139 -1.53 7.09 -1.63
N VAL A 140 -0.48 7.58 -0.95
CA VAL A 140 -0.15 7.15 0.41
C VAL A 140 -1.25 7.42 1.43
N PRO A 141 -1.88 8.61 1.51
CA PRO A 141 -3.00 8.84 2.43
C PRO A 141 -4.23 7.96 2.12
N LEU A 142 -4.51 7.68 0.84
CA LEU A 142 -5.59 6.78 0.46
C LEU A 142 -5.31 5.35 0.92
N ILE A 143 -4.10 4.84 0.66
CA ILE A 143 -3.68 3.51 1.12
C ILE A 143 -3.69 3.44 2.65
N ALA A 144 -3.20 4.47 3.33
CA ALA A 144 -3.22 4.56 4.79
C ALA A 144 -4.66 4.51 5.35
N GLY A 145 -5.58 5.26 4.75
CA GLY A 145 -7.02 5.23 5.09
C GLY A 145 -7.62 3.83 4.89
N SER A 146 -7.31 3.17 3.76
CA SER A 146 -7.73 1.79 3.52
C SER A 146 -7.19 0.82 4.58
N ASN A 147 -5.94 0.98 5.01
CA ASN A 147 -5.32 0.13 6.04
C ASN A 147 -5.94 0.34 7.43
N LEU A 148 -6.36 1.57 7.77
CA LEU A 148 -7.13 1.84 9.00
C LEU A 148 -8.46 1.08 9.00
N VAL A 149 -9.20 1.16 7.90
CA VAL A 149 -10.46 0.40 7.76
C VAL A 149 -10.19 -1.11 7.77
N ALA A 150 -9.09 -1.57 7.13
CA ALA A 150 -8.70 -2.97 7.15
C ALA A 150 -8.51 -3.51 8.57
N LYS A 151 -7.92 -2.72 9.48
CA LYS A 151 -7.78 -3.08 10.89
C LYS A 151 -9.13 -3.28 11.57
N VAL A 152 -10.10 -2.38 11.33
CA VAL A 152 -11.44 -2.48 11.91
C VAL A 152 -12.14 -3.75 11.43
N VAL A 153 -12.14 -3.99 10.10
CA VAL A 153 -12.83 -5.16 9.50
C VAL A 153 -12.16 -6.46 9.90
N SER A 154 -10.81 -6.48 10.04
CA SER A 154 -10.05 -7.68 10.44
C SER A 154 -10.38 -8.17 11.86
N GLY A 155 -10.93 -7.29 12.70
CA GLY A 155 -11.43 -7.67 14.03
C GLY A 155 -12.79 -8.40 13.98
N ARG A 156 -13.51 -8.29 12.86
CA ARG A 156 -14.90 -8.81 12.70
C ARG A 156 -14.96 -9.96 11.71
N ASP A 157 -14.26 -9.86 10.58
CA ASP A 157 -14.25 -10.85 9.51
C ASP A 157 -13.01 -11.73 9.53
N LYS A 158 -13.12 -12.93 8.94
CA LYS A 158 -11.94 -13.81 8.73
C LYS A 158 -10.97 -13.16 7.74
N PRO A 159 -9.63 -13.31 7.91
CA PRO A 159 -8.65 -12.71 7.00
C PRO A 159 -8.90 -13.01 5.52
N ALA A 160 -9.26 -14.25 5.20
CA ALA A 160 -9.55 -14.64 3.82
C ALA A 160 -10.78 -13.92 3.24
N VAL A 161 -11.83 -13.65 4.04
CA VAL A 161 -13.01 -12.87 3.63
C VAL A 161 -12.61 -11.42 3.37
N VAL A 162 -11.79 -10.84 4.26
CA VAL A 162 -11.27 -9.48 4.11
C VAL A 162 -10.46 -9.32 2.81
N VAL A 163 -9.63 -10.32 2.48
CA VAL A 163 -8.83 -10.33 1.24
C VAL A 163 -9.71 -10.58 0.02
N LEU A 164 -10.71 -11.46 0.11
CA LEU A 164 -11.66 -11.70 -0.98
C LEU A 164 -12.37 -10.40 -1.38
N TRP A 165 -13.02 -9.73 -0.42
CA TRP A 165 -13.75 -8.49 -0.69
C TRP A 165 -12.83 -7.37 -1.18
N GLN A 166 -11.60 -7.29 -0.68
CA GLN A 166 -10.58 -6.38 -1.21
C GLN A 166 -10.31 -6.66 -2.70
N SER A 167 -10.17 -7.94 -3.08
CA SER A 167 -9.91 -8.33 -4.46
C SER A 167 -11.12 -8.10 -5.35
N VAL A 168 -12.33 -8.41 -4.87
CA VAL A 168 -13.57 -8.20 -5.62
C VAL A 168 -13.82 -6.72 -5.90
N VAL A 169 -13.74 -5.87 -4.87
CA VAL A 169 -13.93 -4.42 -5.05
C VAL A 169 -12.82 -3.85 -5.94
N GLY A 170 -11.56 -4.27 -5.73
CA GLY A 170 -10.44 -3.88 -6.57
C GLY A 170 -10.65 -4.25 -8.04
N ALA A 171 -11.06 -5.48 -8.34
CA ALA A 171 -11.34 -5.90 -9.70
C ALA A 171 -12.49 -5.10 -10.33
N ILE A 172 -13.60 -4.90 -9.61
CA ILE A 172 -14.73 -4.12 -10.11
C ILE A 172 -14.31 -2.68 -10.43
N CYS A 173 -13.59 -2.01 -9.52
CA CYS A 173 -13.15 -0.63 -9.72
C CYS A 173 -12.13 -0.48 -10.87
N PHE A 174 -11.26 -1.48 -11.07
CA PHE A 174 -10.30 -1.46 -12.18
C PHE A 174 -10.87 -1.98 -13.50
N THR A 175 -12.03 -2.63 -13.52
CA THR A 175 -12.62 -3.19 -14.75
C THR A 175 -12.82 -2.15 -15.87
N PRO A 176 -13.33 -0.92 -15.62
CA PRO A 176 -13.45 0.07 -16.69
C PRO A 176 -12.09 0.40 -17.33
N LEU A 177 -11.04 0.53 -16.53
CA LEU A 177 -9.68 0.80 -16.99
C LEU A 177 -9.05 -0.44 -17.65
N GLY A 178 -9.29 -1.61 -17.09
CA GLY A 178 -8.86 -2.88 -17.67
C GLY A 178 -9.46 -3.12 -19.07
N LEU A 179 -10.73 -2.78 -19.25
CA LEU A 179 -11.39 -2.86 -20.56
C LEU A 179 -10.93 -1.77 -21.52
N TRP A 180 -10.71 -0.54 -21.03
CA TRP A 180 -10.20 0.56 -21.85
C TRP A 180 -8.81 0.29 -22.42
N TYR A 181 -7.93 -0.31 -21.61
CA TYR A 181 -6.57 -0.69 -21.99
C TYR A 181 -6.46 -2.15 -22.43
N TRP A 182 -7.59 -2.77 -22.81
CA TRP A 182 -7.60 -4.19 -23.12
C TRP A 182 -6.59 -4.58 -24.19
N GLN A 183 -5.76 -5.52 -23.85
CA GLN A 183 -4.85 -6.20 -24.77
C GLN A 183 -4.96 -7.69 -24.49
N THR A 184 -4.99 -8.52 -25.53
CA THR A 184 -4.98 -9.96 -25.33
C THR A 184 -3.64 -10.37 -24.75
N PRO A 185 -3.59 -10.78 -23.47
CA PRO A 185 -2.31 -11.09 -22.83
C PRO A 185 -1.70 -12.34 -23.44
N THR A 186 -0.39 -12.31 -23.67
CA THR A 186 0.38 -13.48 -24.07
C THR A 186 0.51 -14.47 -22.90
N LEU A 187 0.88 -15.73 -23.18
CA LEU A 187 1.06 -16.73 -22.15
C LEU A 187 2.05 -16.33 -21.05
N PRO A 188 3.22 -15.74 -21.34
CA PRO A 188 4.11 -15.19 -20.32
C PRO A 188 3.47 -14.08 -19.48
N GLN A 189 2.69 -13.18 -20.09
CA GLN A 189 1.98 -12.10 -19.39
C GLN A 189 0.89 -12.63 -18.46
N LEU A 190 0.16 -13.67 -18.87
CA LEU A 190 -0.76 -14.38 -17.97
C LEU A 190 -0.03 -14.99 -16.77
N GLY A 191 1.15 -15.58 -17.00
CA GLY A 191 2.01 -16.06 -15.93
C GLY A 191 2.39 -14.96 -14.92
N LEU A 192 2.69 -13.76 -15.41
CA LEU A 192 2.98 -12.60 -14.56
C LEU A 192 1.74 -12.13 -13.76
N PHE A 193 0.54 -12.14 -14.36
CA PHE A 193 -0.69 -11.81 -13.64
C PHE A 193 -0.97 -12.81 -12.51
N VAL A 194 -0.78 -14.10 -12.79
CA VAL A 194 -0.94 -15.17 -11.80
C VAL A 194 0.10 -15.01 -10.68
N ALA A 195 1.37 -14.79 -11.01
CA ALA A 195 2.42 -14.57 -10.03
C ALA A 195 2.16 -13.32 -9.18
N ALA A 196 1.85 -12.18 -9.81
CA ALA A 196 1.55 -10.94 -9.10
C ALA A 196 0.28 -11.08 -8.23
N GLY A 197 -0.74 -11.77 -8.74
CA GLY A 197 -1.95 -12.11 -8.00
C GLY A 197 -1.64 -13.00 -6.79
N PHE A 198 -0.83 -14.04 -6.96
CA PHE A 198 -0.43 -14.95 -5.90
C PHE A 198 0.35 -14.24 -4.79
N PHE A 199 1.48 -13.61 -5.13
CA PHE A 199 2.32 -12.94 -4.13
C PHE A 199 1.59 -11.76 -3.47
N GLY A 200 0.82 -10.98 -4.24
CA GLY A 200 0.03 -9.89 -3.70
C GLY A 200 -1.05 -10.37 -2.74
N THR A 201 -1.80 -11.40 -3.11
CA THR A 201 -2.87 -11.98 -2.28
C THR A 201 -2.31 -12.63 -1.02
N MET A 202 -1.21 -13.38 -1.13
CA MET A 202 -0.51 -13.97 0.02
C MET A 202 0.01 -12.89 0.97
N GLY A 203 0.63 -11.83 0.44
CA GLY A 203 1.09 -10.70 1.24
C GLY A 203 -0.06 -10.05 2.01
N TYR A 204 -1.19 -9.79 1.35
CA TYR A 204 -2.38 -9.24 2.02
C TYR A 204 -3.00 -10.20 3.02
N PHE A 205 -3.00 -11.50 2.76
CA PHE A 205 -3.48 -12.50 3.70
C PHE A 205 -2.63 -12.49 4.97
N PHE A 206 -1.31 -12.56 4.84
CA PHE A 206 -0.40 -12.56 5.99
C PHE A 206 -0.45 -11.25 6.78
N ILE A 207 -0.50 -10.10 6.12
CA ILE A 207 -0.58 -8.81 6.82
C ILE A 207 -1.93 -8.64 7.53
N THR A 208 -3.03 -9.09 6.92
CA THR A 208 -4.36 -9.07 7.54
C THR A 208 -4.42 -10.02 8.75
N TRP A 209 -3.77 -11.17 8.64
CA TRP A 209 -3.64 -12.11 9.75
C TRP A 209 -2.78 -11.54 10.87
N ALA A 210 -1.67 -10.92 10.53
CA ALA A 210 -0.79 -10.27 11.49
C ALA A 210 -1.47 -9.10 12.24
N TYR A 211 -2.36 -8.34 11.60
CA TYR A 211 -3.18 -7.29 12.25
C TYR A 211 -4.08 -7.83 13.37
N ARG A 212 -4.40 -9.12 13.37
CA ARG A 212 -5.17 -9.76 14.45
C ARG A 212 -4.31 -10.18 15.63
N LEU A 213 -3.05 -10.50 15.39
CA LEU A 213 -2.15 -11.11 16.38
C LEU A 213 -1.20 -10.11 17.03
N LEU A 214 -0.81 -9.07 16.30
CA LEU A 214 0.24 -8.14 16.71
C LEU A 214 -0.25 -6.70 16.70
N ASP A 215 0.39 -5.90 17.54
CA ASP A 215 0.24 -4.45 17.48
C ASP A 215 0.86 -3.93 16.16
N ILE A 216 0.22 -2.93 15.56
CA ILE A 216 0.65 -2.35 14.28
C ILE A 216 2.11 -1.87 14.35
N SER A 217 2.55 -1.38 15.49
CA SER A 217 3.91 -0.89 15.73
C SER A 217 4.98 -1.97 15.52
N ALA A 218 4.72 -3.22 15.92
CA ALA A 218 5.65 -4.33 15.71
C ALA A 218 5.77 -4.68 14.22
N LEU A 219 4.66 -4.63 13.49
CA LEU A 219 4.64 -4.90 12.05
C LEU A 219 5.35 -3.82 11.22
N GLN A 220 5.31 -2.57 11.69
CA GLN A 220 5.94 -1.44 11.04
C GLN A 220 7.45 -1.65 10.86
N SER A 221 8.13 -2.23 11.86
CA SER A 221 9.58 -2.46 11.81
C SER A 221 9.97 -3.43 10.68
N ILE A 222 9.11 -4.40 10.36
CA ILE A 222 9.36 -5.37 9.29
C ILE A 222 9.15 -4.73 7.92
N THR A 223 8.20 -3.78 7.80
CA THR A 223 7.92 -3.12 6.52
C THR A 223 9.10 -2.26 6.03
N PHE A 224 10.01 -1.83 6.92
CA PHE A 224 11.19 -1.07 6.51
C PHE A 224 12.17 -1.87 5.66
N LEU A 225 12.14 -3.22 5.75
CA LEU A 225 12.90 -4.07 4.84
C LEU A 225 12.47 -3.88 3.37
N ALA A 226 11.27 -3.37 3.13
CA ALA A 226 10.78 -3.14 1.77
C ALA A 226 11.68 -2.19 0.97
N ILE A 227 12.32 -1.19 1.60
CA ILE A 227 13.23 -0.29 0.88
C ILE A 227 14.50 -1.01 0.42
N VAL A 228 15.00 -1.95 1.24
CA VAL A 228 16.19 -2.72 0.90
C VAL A 228 15.89 -3.63 -0.30
N TRP A 229 14.75 -4.33 -0.25
CA TRP A 229 14.32 -5.18 -1.37
C TRP A 229 14.00 -4.36 -2.62
N ALA A 230 13.35 -3.20 -2.49
CA ALA A 230 13.07 -2.30 -3.61
C ALA A 230 14.36 -1.80 -4.27
N ALA A 231 15.35 -1.36 -3.47
CA ALA A 231 16.64 -0.92 -4.00
C ALA A 231 17.42 -2.05 -4.69
N LEU A 232 17.38 -3.26 -4.13
CA LEU A 232 17.99 -4.43 -4.77
C LEU A 232 17.31 -4.77 -6.10
N MET A 233 15.98 -4.70 -6.17
CA MET A 233 15.24 -4.92 -7.41
C MET A 233 15.51 -3.84 -8.46
N ASP A 234 15.56 -2.57 -8.06
CA ASP A 234 15.89 -1.46 -8.98
C ASP A 234 17.26 -1.70 -9.66
N VAL A 235 18.26 -2.13 -8.90
CA VAL A 235 19.58 -2.43 -9.44
C VAL A 235 19.58 -3.72 -10.28
N ALA A 236 18.97 -4.80 -9.76
CA ALA A 236 19.03 -6.12 -10.39
C ALA A 236 18.24 -6.21 -11.70
N VAL A 237 17.08 -5.53 -11.76
CA VAL A 237 16.15 -5.64 -12.90
C VAL A 237 16.33 -4.48 -13.89
N TRP A 238 16.53 -3.26 -13.38
CA TRP A 238 16.56 -2.07 -14.24
C TRP A 238 17.91 -1.35 -14.28
N GLY A 239 18.92 -1.82 -13.52
CA GLY A 239 20.23 -1.15 -13.43
C GLY A 239 20.14 0.28 -12.88
N LYS A 240 19.04 0.63 -12.17
CA LYS A 240 18.80 1.97 -11.64
C LYS A 240 19.18 2.02 -10.17
N THR A 241 19.80 3.12 -9.75
CA THR A 241 20.05 3.42 -8.35
C THR A 241 19.14 4.56 -7.91
N ALA A 242 18.56 4.45 -6.73
CA ALA A 242 17.87 5.58 -6.12
C ALA A 242 18.88 6.67 -5.72
N ASP A 243 18.44 7.94 -5.75
CA ASP A 243 19.25 9.07 -5.30
C ASP A 243 19.60 8.95 -3.81
N ILE A 244 20.78 9.43 -3.42
CA ILE A 244 21.25 9.42 -2.03
C ILE A 244 20.24 10.11 -1.10
N TRP A 245 19.55 11.15 -1.55
CA TRP A 245 18.53 11.85 -0.79
C TRP A 245 17.31 11.00 -0.49
N THR A 246 16.99 10.02 -1.33
CA THR A 246 15.98 9.01 -1.05
C THR A 246 16.33 8.19 0.20
N PHE A 247 17.59 7.77 0.33
CA PHE A 247 18.06 7.01 1.48
C PHE A 247 18.14 7.87 2.74
N VAL A 248 18.59 9.13 2.63
CA VAL A 248 18.65 10.07 3.75
C VAL A 248 17.23 10.36 4.28
N GLY A 249 16.31 10.71 3.40
CA GLY A 249 14.92 10.96 3.78
C GLY A 249 14.22 9.72 4.33
N ALA A 250 14.48 8.54 3.74
CA ALA A 250 13.97 7.28 4.26
C ALA A 250 14.47 6.99 5.68
N ALA A 251 15.76 7.21 5.96
CA ALA A 251 16.32 7.04 7.30
C ALA A 251 15.64 7.95 8.32
N ILE A 252 15.38 9.23 7.97
CA ILE A 252 14.64 10.16 8.83
C ILE A 252 13.20 9.68 9.09
N ILE A 253 12.49 9.24 8.05
CA ILE A 253 11.11 8.73 8.16
C ILE A 253 11.08 7.48 9.03
N VAL A 254 11.99 6.52 8.79
CA VAL A 254 12.10 5.27 9.56
C VAL A 254 12.37 5.57 11.03
N ALA A 255 13.32 6.46 11.35
CA ALA A 255 13.62 6.85 12.72
C ALA A 255 12.39 7.48 13.40
N SER A 256 11.68 8.38 12.69
CA SER A 256 10.47 9.02 13.19
C SER A 256 9.34 8.02 13.46
N THR A 257 9.03 7.17 12.49
CA THR A 257 7.93 6.19 12.61
C THR A 257 8.23 5.14 13.66
N THR A 258 9.49 4.68 13.77
CA THR A 258 9.94 3.77 14.84
C THR A 258 9.80 4.41 16.21
N TYR A 259 10.16 5.70 16.35
CA TYR A 259 9.98 6.43 17.61
C TYR A 259 8.49 6.50 18.01
N ILE A 260 7.61 6.86 17.06
CA ILE A 260 6.15 6.90 17.29
C ILE A 260 5.67 5.51 17.75
N ALA A 261 6.00 4.46 17.00
CA ALA A 261 5.58 3.09 17.27
C ALA A 261 6.05 2.57 18.64
N HIS A 262 7.32 2.80 18.99
CA HIS A 262 7.87 2.39 20.28
C HIS A 262 7.18 3.08 21.46
N ARG A 263 6.83 4.34 21.32
CA ARG A 263 6.11 5.08 22.36
C ARG A 263 4.69 4.61 22.54
N GLU A 264 3.99 4.27 21.48
CA GLU A 264 2.62 3.76 21.53
C GLU A 264 2.55 2.41 22.26
N SER A 265 3.50 1.52 21.98
CA SER A 265 3.56 0.22 22.64
C SER A 265 3.75 0.35 24.18
N ARG A 266 4.56 1.31 24.62
CA ARG A 266 4.76 1.58 26.06
C ARG A 266 3.52 2.18 26.73
N THR A 267 2.82 3.08 26.05
CA THR A 267 1.62 3.74 26.60
C THR A 267 0.45 2.76 26.68
N GLY A 268 0.29 1.90 25.67
CA GLY A 268 -0.72 0.83 25.66
C GLY A 268 -0.48 -0.23 26.75
N ALA A 269 0.77 -0.60 27.01
CA ALA A 269 1.11 -1.54 28.10
C ALA A 269 0.78 -0.98 29.48
N VAL A 270 1.06 0.31 29.73
CA VAL A 270 0.73 0.97 31.01
C VAL A 270 -0.78 1.08 31.21
N ALA A 271 -1.57 1.31 30.14
CA ALA A 271 -3.02 1.38 30.25
C ALA A 271 -3.67 0.01 30.53
N LYS A 272 -3.10 -1.08 29.99
CA LYS A 272 -3.55 -2.46 30.31
C LYS A 272 -3.17 -2.89 31.71
N GLY A 273 -1.99 -2.52 32.22
CA GLY A 273 -1.55 -2.84 33.58
C GLY A 273 -2.28 -2.09 34.69
N LYS A 274 -2.97 -0.97 34.38
CA LYS A 274 -3.83 -0.24 35.35
C LYS A 274 -5.27 -0.78 35.43
N LYS A 275 -5.65 -1.69 34.53
CA LYS A 275 -6.99 -2.32 34.51
C LYS A 275 -6.99 -3.77 35.03
N ALA A 276 -5.83 -4.32 35.34
CA ALA A 276 -5.65 -5.59 36.03
C ALA A 276 -5.30 -5.34 37.51
#